data_1657645b30b9722bbcd7206a00339a47
#
_entry.id   1657645b30b9722bbcd7206a00339a47
#
_cell.length_a   1.000
_cell.length_b   1.000
_cell.length_c   1.000
_cell.angle_alpha   90.00
_cell.angle_beta   90.00
_cell.angle_gamma   90.00
#
_symmetry.space_group_name_H-M   'P 1'
#
loop_
_entity.id
_entity.type
_entity.pdbx_description
1 polymer ?
#
loop_
_entity_poly.entity_id
_entity_poly.type
_entity_poly.pdbx_seq_one_letter_code
_entity_poly.pdbx_strand_id
1 'polypeptide(L)'
;MKNILVIVDAQNDFIDGALGSEEAKSRIANISNKIKSFTDGVIITTQDTHQENYLETKEGKALPVAHCIQYSQGWGINIEVAASIIAKAATDPSVSYDSVTKPTFGSTELMEKIASYVGDEDFNITFVGFCTDICVVSNALLTKAAFYERANVYVDASCCAGVTPEKHNAALEVMKSCQIIVENE
;
A
#
# COMPACT_ATOMS: atom_id res chain seq x y z
N MET A 1 16.88 -6.89 12.86
CA MET A 1 16.43 -5.98 11.80
C MET A 1 14.92 -5.95 11.88
N LYS A 2 14.30 -4.77 11.92
CA LYS A 2 12.84 -4.62 11.99
C LYS A 2 12.19 -4.93 10.66
N ASN A 3 10.97 -5.46 10.67
CA ASN A 3 10.20 -5.75 9.46
C ASN A 3 8.94 -4.89 9.40
N ILE A 4 8.62 -4.38 8.23
CA ILE A 4 7.41 -3.60 7.98
C ILE A 4 6.71 -4.15 6.73
N LEU A 5 5.41 -4.42 6.84
CA LEU A 5 4.55 -4.71 5.69
C LEU A 5 3.59 -3.53 5.48
N VAL A 6 3.73 -2.85 4.36
CA VAL A 6 2.81 -1.76 4.00
C VAL A 6 1.78 -2.27 3.00
N ILE A 7 0.52 -2.22 3.38
CA ILE A 7 -0.61 -2.57 2.51
C ILE A 7 -1.19 -1.26 1.98
N VAL A 8 -0.84 -0.95 0.74
CA VAL A 8 -1.19 0.32 0.09
C VAL A 8 -2.60 0.25 -0.46
N ASP A 9 -3.48 1.09 0.10
CA ASP A 9 -4.81 1.39 -0.44
C ASP A 9 -5.63 0.15 -0.86
N ALA A 10 -5.62 -0.92 -0.05
CA ALA A 10 -6.44 -2.10 -0.31
C ALA A 10 -7.93 -1.83 0.01
N GLN A 11 -8.45 -0.73 -0.57
CA GLN A 11 -9.80 -0.20 -0.37
C GLN A 11 -10.77 -0.73 -1.43
N ASN A 12 -12.06 -0.79 -1.08
CA ASN A 12 -13.07 -1.36 -1.97
C ASN A 12 -13.12 -0.63 -3.32
N ASP A 13 -12.95 0.70 -3.37
CA ASP A 13 -13.01 1.45 -4.64
C ASP A 13 -11.89 1.05 -5.62
N PHE A 14 -10.73 0.61 -5.15
CA PHE A 14 -9.65 0.13 -6.01
C PHE A 14 -9.75 -1.36 -6.36
N ILE A 15 -10.64 -2.11 -5.72
CA ILE A 15 -10.75 -3.56 -5.89
C ILE A 15 -11.96 -3.92 -6.75
N ASP A 16 -13.16 -3.54 -6.33
CA ASP A 16 -14.42 -3.85 -6.99
C ASP A 16 -15.38 -2.65 -7.08
N GLY A 17 -14.96 -1.45 -6.61
CA GLY A 17 -15.73 -0.22 -6.64
C GLY A 17 -15.39 0.66 -7.87
N ALA A 18 -15.40 1.98 -7.66
CA ALA A 18 -15.35 3.00 -8.72
C ALA A 18 -14.12 2.91 -9.65
N LEU A 19 -12.98 2.46 -9.13
CA LEU A 19 -11.70 2.28 -9.86
C LEU A 19 -11.22 0.82 -9.82
N GLY A 20 -12.13 -0.12 -9.53
CA GLY A 20 -11.82 -1.53 -9.41
C GLY A 20 -11.44 -2.20 -10.73
N SER A 21 -10.70 -3.31 -10.63
CA SER A 21 -10.32 -4.15 -11.77
C SER A 21 -10.29 -5.63 -11.40
N GLU A 22 -10.39 -6.50 -12.39
CA GLU A 22 -10.26 -7.96 -12.18
C GLU A 22 -8.85 -8.33 -11.72
N GLU A 23 -7.83 -7.60 -12.16
CA GLU A 23 -6.46 -7.75 -11.71
C GLU A 23 -6.36 -7.45 -10.21
N ALA A 24 -6.93 -6.34 -9.74
CA ALA A 24 -6.92 -6.00 -8.32
C ALA A 24 -7.66 -7.04 -7.47
N LYS A 25 -8.85 -7.49 -7.91
CA LYS A 25 -9.60 -8.56 -7.24
C LYS A 25 -8.76 -9.83 -7.09
N SER A 26 -8.05 -10.21 -8.15
CA SER A 26 -7.22 -11.43 -8.16
C SER A 26 -6.07 -11.40 -7.14
N ARG A 27 -5.65 -10.21 -6.67
CA ARG A 27 -4.54 -10.05 -5.71
C ARG A 27 -4.95 -10.19 -4.25
N ILE A 28 -6.22 -10.11 -3.92
CA ILE A 28 -6.70 -10.11 -2.53
C ILE A 28 -6.28 -11.37 -1.76
N ALA A 29 -6.39 -12.54 -2.38
CA ALA A 29 -5.95 -13.78 -1.76
C ALA A 29 -4.42 -13.79 -1.48
N ASN A 30 -3.62 -13.24 -2.39
CA ASN A 30 -2.16 -13.13 -2.21
C ASN A 30 -1.82 -12.16 -1.07
N ILE A 31 -2.46 -10.99 -1.02
CA ILE A 31 -2.31 -10.02 0.07
C ILE A 31 -2.67 -10.68 1.41
N SER A 32 -3.81 -11.37 1.49
CA SER A 32 -4.25 -12.09 2.69
C SER A 32 -3.24 -13.15 3.12
N ASN A 33 -2.65 -13.89 2.18
CA ASN A 33 -1.61 -14.88 2.47
C ASN A 33 -0.30 -14.23 2.92
N LYS A 34 0.09 -13.11 2.33
CA LYS A 34 1.26 -12.32 2.76
C LYS A 34 1.09 -11.84 4.21
N ILE A 35 -0.09 -11.33 4.58
CA ILE A 35 -0.43 -10.94 5.96
C ILE A 35 -0.29 -12.13 6.92
N LYS A 36 -0.86 -13.29 6.56
CA LYS A 36 -0.81 -14.50 7.41
C LYS A 36 0.61 -15.00 7.63
N SER A 37 1.48 -14.89 6.63
CA SER A 37 2.88 -15.32 6.71
C SER A 37 3.82 -14.28 7.34
N PHE A 38 3.38 -13.02 7.49
CA PHE A 38 4.19 -11.95 8.08
C PHE A 38 4.41 -12.21 9.56
N THR A 39 5.64 -11.99 10.06
CA THR A 39 6.02 -12.21 11.46
C THR A 39 6.99 -11.12 11.91
N ASP A 40 7.01 -10.87 13.21
CA ASP A 40 8.01 -10.03 13.88
C ASP A 40 8.16 -8.62 13.27
N GLY A 41 7.13 -7.78 13.46
CA GLY A 41 7.14 -6.42 12.94
C GLY A 41 5.81 -5.69 13.00
N VAL A 42 5.63 -4.73 12.09
CA VAL A 42 4.40 -3.94 11.99
C VAL A 42 3.76 -4.05 10.61
N ILE A 43 2.45 -4.20 10.58
CA ILE A 43 1.64 -4.06 9.39
C ILE A 43 1.06 -2.64 9.39
N ILE A 44 1.27 -1.87 8.32
CA ILE A 44 0.71 -0.53 8.17
C ILE A 44 -0.17 -0.51 6.93
N THR A 45 -1.45 -0.13 7.09
CA THR A 45 -2.30 0.15 5.93
C THR A 45 -2.24 1.63 5.57
N THR A 46 -2.22 1.96 4.28
CA THR A 46 -2.58 3.30 3.84
C THR A 46 -4.00 3.31 3.31
N GLN A 47 -4.67 4.44 3.42
CA GLN A 47 -5.99 4.68 2.84
C GLN A 47 -5.99 6.01 2.11
N ASP A 48 -6.18 5.96 0.81
CA ASP A 48 -6.49 7.14 0.02
C ASP A 48 -7.79 7.76 0.52
N THR A 49 -7.81 9.07 0.72
CA THR A 49 -8.90 9.70 1.47
C THR A 49 -9.26 11.04 0.87
N HIS A 50 -10.44 11.10 0.26
CA HIS A 50 -10.97 12.29 -0.36
C HIS A 50 -12.23 12.80 0.35
N GLN A 51 -12.54 14.08 0.16
CA GLN A 51 -13.76 14.71 0.65
C GLN A 51 -14.84 14.73 -0.43
N GLU A 52 -16.08 15.03 -0.06
CA GLU A 52 -17.22 15.07 -0.98
C GLU A 52 -17.00 16.03 -2.19
N ASN A 53 -16.17 17.06 -2.02
CA ASN A 53 -15.82 18.00 -3.08
C ASN A 53 -14.67 17.52 -3.99
N TYR A 54 -14.34 16.23 -4.00
CA TYR A 54 -13.23 15.66 -4.78
C TYR A 54 -13.19 16.15 -6.22
N LEU A 55 -14.34 16.19 -6.92
CA LEU A 55 -14.41 16.61 -8.33
C LEU A 55 -14.03 18.09 -8.57
N GLU A 56 -14.00 18.90 -7.52
CA GLU A 56 -13.56 20.30 -7.59
C GLU A 56 -12.04 20.45 -7.40
N THR A 57 -11.38 19.41 -6.91
CA THR A 57 -9.93 19.39 -6.67
C THR A 57 -9.14 19.34 -7.98
N LYS A 58 -7.82 19.57 -7.90
CA LYS A 58 -6.93 19.40 -9.06
C LYS A 58 -6.89 17.95 -9.53
N GLU A 59 -6.89 17.01 -8.61
CA GLU A 59 -6.89 15.57 -8.89
C GLU A 59 -8.21 15.16 -9.53
N GLY A 60 -9.35 15.55 -8.96
CA GLY A 60 -10.66 15.24 -9.49
C GLY A 60 -10.93 15.85 -10.88
N LYS A 61 -10.24 16.95 -11.25
CA LYS A 61 -10.28 17.48 -12.63
C LYS A 61 -9.45 16.65 -13.60
N ALA A 62 -8.38 16.00 -13.14
CA ALA A 62 -7.54 15.12 -13.95
C ALA A 62 -8.12 13.70 -14.04
N LEU A 63 -8.73 13.20 -12.96
CA LEU A 63 -9.42 11.92 -12.87
C LEU A 63 -10.87 12.16 -12.37
N PRO A 64 -11.84 12.41 -13.27
CA PRO A 64 -13.20 12.79 -12.89
C PRO A 64 -14.06 11.58 -12.45
N VAL A 65 -13.53 10.76 -11.56
CA VAL A 65 -14.19 9.60 -10.95
C VAL A 65 -14.08 9.75 -9.44
N ALA A 66 -15.18 10.11 -8.78
CA ALA A 66 -15.21 10.19 -7.33
C ALA A 66 -14.94 8.81 -6.72
N HIS A 67 -13.94 8.71 -5.85
CA HIS A 67 -13.51 7.47 -5.20
C HIS A 67 -12.97 7.78 -3.82
N CYS A 68 -12.90 6.77 -2.99
CA CYS A 68 -12.34 6.83 -1.62
C CYS A 68 -12.83 8.04 -0.82
N ILE A 69 -14.11 8.40 -1.01
CA ILE A 69 -14.74 9.46 -0.22
C ILE A 69 -14.82 9.01 1.23
N GLN A 70 -14.25 9.80 2.12
CA GLN A 70 -14.10 9.45 3.54
C GLN A 70 -15.42 8.95 4.14
N TYR A 71 -15.36 7.84 4.88
CA TYR A 71 -16.48 7.13 5.51
C TYR A 71 -17.47 6.47 4.54
N SER A 72 -17.26 6.50 3.23
CA SER A 72 -18.04 5.71 2.29
C SER A 72 -17.65 4.22 2.33
N GLN A 73 -18.49 3.36 1.76
CA GLN A 73 -18.16 1.95 1.59
C GLN A 73 -16.90 1.75 0.73
N GLY A 74 -16.75 2.56 -0.32
CA GLY A 74 -15.58 2.52 -1.22
C GLY A 74 -14.26 2.86 -0.53
N TRP A 75 -14.30 3.78 0.44
CA TRP A 75 -13.14 4.14 1.27
C TRP A 75 -12.69 3.03 2.22
N GLY A 76 -13.59 2.14 2.62
CA GLY A 76 -13.28 1.05 3.55
C GLY A 76 -12.23 0.09 2.98
N ILE A 77 -11.35 -0.43 3.85
CA ILE A 77 -10.44 -1.53 3.51
C ILE A 77 -11.27 -2.77 3.16
N ASN A 78 -10.87 -3.50 2.13
CA ASN A 78 -11.50 -4.75 1.74
C ASN A 78 -11.65 -5.71 2.92
N ILE A 79 -12.82 -6.36 3.02
CA ILE A 79 -13.17 -7.16 4.19
C ILE A 79 -12.24 -8.35 4.43
N GLU A 80 -11.73 -9.01 3.37
CA GLU A 80 -10.82 -10.14 3.51
C GLU A 80 -9.45 -9.71 3.99
N VAL A 81 -8.96 -8.55 3.51
CA VAL A 81 -7.71 -7.95 3.96
C VAL A 81 -7.83 -7.52 5.42
N ALA A 82 -8.89 -6.80 5.79
CA ALA A 82 -9.15 -6.36 7.16
C ALA A 82 -9.26 -7.56 8.12
N ALA A 83 -10.01 -8.60 7.74
CA ALA A 83 -10.14 -9.81 8.54
C ALA A 83 -8.78 -10.53 8.75
N SER A 84 -7.94 -10.56 7.71
CA SER A 84 -6.59 -11.16 7.80
C SER A 84 -5.69 -10.39 8.76
N ILE A 85 -5.73 -9.05 8.74
CA ILE A 85 -4.97 -8.18 9.66
C ILE A 85 -5.44 -8.41 11.10
N ILE A 86 -6.75 -8.36 11.34
CA ILE A 86 -7.34 -8.56 12.68
C ILE A 86 -6.96 -9.94 13.23
N ALA A 87 -7.11 -10.98 12.43
CA ALA A 87 -6.75 -12.34 12.83
C ALA A 87 -5.25 -12.46 13.16
N LYS A 88 -4.40 -11.84 12.35
CA LYS A 88 -2.95 -11.85 12.57
C LYS A 88 -2.58 -11.15 13.88
N ALA A 89 -3.08 -9.93 14.08
CA ALA A 89 -2.82 -9.16 15.30
C ALA A 89 -3.35 -9.87 16.57
N ALA A 90 -4.47 -10.60 16.45
CA ALA A 90 -5.04 -11.34 17.58
C ALA A 90 -4.27 -12.63 17.94
N THR A 91 -3.57 -13.23 16.98
CA THR A 91 -2.94 -14.55 17.15
C THR A 91 -1.41 -14.50 17.26
N ASP A 92 -0.79 -13.41 16.86
CA ASP A 92 0.66 -13.25 16.84
C ASP A 92 1.08 -11.96 17.57
N PRO A 93 1.48 -12.06 18.85
CA PRO A 93 1.86 -10.88 19.64
C PRO A 93 3.16 -10.22 19.16
N SER A 94 3.92 -10.82 18.25
CA SER A 94 5.11 -10.22 17.63
C SER A 94 4.75 -9.24 16.50
N VAL A 95 3.46 -9.19 16.09
CA VAL A 95 2.98 -8.35 15.01
C VAL A 95 2.04 -7.27 15.55
N SER A 96 2.41 -6.01 15.32
CA SER A 96 1.54 -4.86 15.58
C SER A 96 0.87 -4.35 14.30
N TYR A 97 -0.15 -3.54 14.46
CA TYR A 97 -0.89 -2.93 13.34
C TYR A 97 -1.05 -1.43 13.54
N ASP A 98 -0.95 -0.69 12.43
CA ASP A 98 -1.24 0.74 12.38
C ASP A 98 -1.84 1.14 11.01
N SER A 99 -2.33 2.37 10.90
CA SER A 99 -2.92 2.90 9.66
C SER A 99 -2.56 4.36 9.44
N VAL A 100 -2.56 4.77 8.18
CA VAL A 100 -2.33 6.15 7.73
C VAL A 100 -3.38 6.50 6.68
N THR A 101 -4.05 7.62 6.84
CA THR A 101 -4.85 8.23 5.76
C THR A 101 -3.98 9.19 4.96
N LYS A 102 -4.21 9.27 3.66
CA LYS A 102 -3.42 10.15 2.78
C LYS A 102 -4.33 10.85 1.77
N PRO A 103 -4.11 12.15 1.49
CA PRO A 103 -4.92 12.90 0.54
C PRO A 103 -4.38 12.85 -0.89
N THR A 104 -3.33 12.08 -1.15
CA THR A 104 -2.64 11.98 -2.44
C THR A 104 -1.84 10.67 -2.53
N PHE A 105 -1.15 10.43 -3.63
CA PHE A 105 -0.53 9.15 -3.98
C PHE A 105 0.53 8.67 -3.00
N GLY A 106 1.53 9.49 -2.67
CA GLY A 106 2.53 9.21 -1.62
C GLY A 106 2.17 9.87 -0.30
N SER A 107 2.70 9.37 0.82
CA SER A 107 2.41 9.89 2.16
C SER A 107 3.67 10.22 2.94
N THR A 108 3.83 11.49 3.29
CA THR A 108 4.88 11.93 4.23
C THR A 108 4.59 11.45 5.65
N GLU A 109 3.31 11.36 6.04
CA GLU A 109 2.91 10.82 7.34
C GLU A 109 3.29 9.34 7.48
N LEU A 110 3.21 8.56 6.39
CA LEU A 110 3.73 7.18 6.39
C LEU A 110 5.23 7.15 6.72
N MET A 111 6.01 8.10 6.18
CA MET A 111 7.45 8.18 6.48
C MET A 111 7.71 8.51 7.96
N GLU A 112 6.94 9.42 8.55
CA GLU A 112 7.03 9.76 9.97
C GLU A 112 6.67 8.54 10.85
N LYS A 113 5.62 7.82 10.46
CA LYS A 113 5.20 6.60 11.16
C LYS A 113 6.25 5.50 11.08
N ILE A 114 6.80 5.22 9.89
CA ILE A 114 7.92 4.28 9.72
C ILE A 114 9.08 4.69 10.62
N ALA A 115 9.49 5.97 10.60
CA ALA A 115 10.57 6.48 11.43
C ALA A 115 10.33 6.23 12.93
N SER A 116 9.10 6.36 13.40
CA SER A 116 8.74 6.10 14.80
C SER A 116 8.91 4.63 15.21
N TYR A 117 8.72 3.69 14.28
CA TYR A 117 8.91 2.25 14.53
C TYR A 117 10.37 1.82 14.46
N VAL A 118 11.11 2.35 13.47
CA VAL A 118 12.48 1.87 13.22
C VAL A 118 13.52 2.60 14.07
N GLY A 119 13.27 3.86 14.44
CA GLY A 119 14.29 4.71 15.09
C GLY A 119 15.51 4.86 14.18
N ASP A 120 16.69 4.54 14.70
CA ASP A 120 17.96 4.59 13.94
C ASP A 120 18.40 3.23 13.39
N GLU A 121 17.56 2.17 13.52
CA GLU A 121 17.90 0.81 13.08
C GLU A 121 17.70 0.63 11.57
N ASP A 122 18.47 -0.30 10.99
CA ASP A 122 18.22 -0.83 9.65
C ASP A 122 16.97 -1.70 9.66
N PHE A 123 16.21 -1.68 8.55
CA PHE A 123 14.96 -2.40 8.47
C PHE A 123 14.64 -2.91 7.07
N ASN A 124 13.75 -3.90 7.01
CA ASN A 124 13.13 -4.37 5.79
C ASN A 124 11.71 -3.81 5.70
N ILE A 125 11.32 -3.35 4.51
CA ILE A 125 9.96 -2.90 4.25
C ILE A 125 9.46 -3.48 2.93
N THR A 126 8.30 -4.11 2.98
CA THR A 126 7.65 -4.68 1.79
C THR A 126 6.37 -3.93 1.51
N PHE A 127 6.21 -3.48 0.27
CA PHE A 127 4.99 -2.85 -0.23
C PHE A 127 4.15 -3.84 -1.02
N VAL A 128 2.84 -3.84 -0.76
CA VAL A 128 1.80 -4.59 -1.49
C VAL A 128 0.59 -3.68 -1.68
N GLY A 129 -0.31 -3.97 -2.61
CA GLY A 129 -1.58 -3.25 -2.79
C GLY A 129 -1.71 -2.48 -4.10
N PHE A 130 -2.39 -1.33 -4.10
CA PHE A 130 -2.93 -0.67 -5.29
C PHE A 130 -2.69 0.85 -5.32
N CYS A 131 -2.56 1.49 -6.50
CA CYS A 131 -2.17 0.83 -7.74
C CYS A 131 -0.65 0.81 -7.82
N THR A 132 -0.07 -0.23 -8.45
CA THR A 132 1.40 -0.40 -8.58
C THR A 132 2.06 0.84 -9.18
N ASP A 133 1.45 1.39 -10.23
CA ASP A 133 1.94 2.51 -11.04
C ASP A 133 1.60 3.90 -10.46
N ILE A 134 0.92 3.96 -9.32
CA ILE A 134 0.51 5.22 -8.67
C ILE A 134 0.94 5.24 -7.21
N CYS A 135 0.12 4.70 -6.30
CA CYS A 135 0.36 4.81 -4.86
C CYS A 135 1.49 3.91 -4.37
N VAL A 136 1.63 2.69 -4.92
CA VAL A 136 2.70 1.77 -4.51
C VAL A 136 4.07 2.33 -4.88
N VAL A 137 4.30 2.67 -6.16
CA VAL A 137 5.59 3.24 -6.62
C VAL A 137 5.91 4.55 -5.91
N SER A 138 4.91 5.41 -5.67
CA SER A 138 5.10 6.69 -4.98
C SER A 138 5.61 6.50 -3.54
N ASN A 139 5.01 5.59 -2.78
CA ASN A 139 5.41 5.34 -1.40
C ASN A 139 6.73 4.56 -1.32
N ALA A 140 6.98 3.62 -2.22
CA ALA A 140 8.24 2.87 -2.28
C ALA A 140 9.44 3.78 -2.59
N LEU A 141 9.31 4.68 -3.58
CA LEU A 141 10.35 5.66 -3.92
C LEU A 141 10.55 6.69 -2.81
N LEU A 142 9.46 7.16 -2.18
CA LEU A 142 9.53 8.09 -1.06
C LEU A 142 10.26 7.45 0.14
N THR A 143 9.98 6.17 0.43
CA THR A 143 10.70 5.42 1.47
C THR A 143 12.18 5.30 1.16
N LYS A 144 12.53 4.95 -0.07
CA LYS A 144 13.93 4.87 -0.51
C LYS A 144 14.67 6.21 -0.34
N ALA A 145 13.99 7.32 -0.65
CA ALA A 145 14.55 8.66 -0.48
C ALA A 145 14.67 9.07 0.99
N ALA A 146 13.67 8.76 1.82
CA ALA A 146 13.62 9.18 3.22
C ALA A 146 14.61 8.42 4.11
N PHE A 147 14.82 7.12 3.85
CA PHE A 147 15.62 6.25 4.71
C PHE A 147 16.95 5.82 4.10
N TYR A 148 17.15 6.10 2.80
CA TYR A 148 18.41 5.88 2.12
C TYR A 148 18.96 4.46 2.30
N GLU A 149 20.16 4.29 2.85
CA GLU A 149 20.80 2.98 3.01
C GLU A 149 20.23 2.12 4.15
N ARG A 150 19.49 2.73 5.09
CA ARG A 150 18.91 2.01 6.23
C ARG A 150 17.72 1.12 5.85
N ALA A 151 17.07 1.39 4.70
CA ALA A 151 15.90 0.65 4.26
C ALA A 151 16.23 -0.33 3.12
N ASN A 152 16.01 -1.62 3.34
CA ASN A 152 15.84 -2.58 2.26
C ASN A 152 14.37 -2.53 1.80
N VAL A 153 14.11 -1.92 0.66
CA VAL A 153 12.76 -1.70 0.14
C VAL A 153 12.41 -2.80 -0.86
N TYR A 154 11.32 -3.51 -0.58
CA TYR A 154 10.77 -4.59 -1.39
C TYR A 154 9.39 -4.22 -1.91
N VAL A 155 9.03 -4.74 -3.08
CA VAL A 155 7.68 -4.76 -3.62
C VAL A 155 7.35 -6.19 -4.05
N ASP A 156 6.27 -6.76 -3.51
CA ASP A 156 5.79 -8.07 -3.92
C ASP A 156 4.80 -7.91 -5.08
N ALA A 157 5.29 -8.15 -6.31
CA ALA A 157 4.52 -7.92 -7.53
C ALA A 157 3.27 -8.81 -7.60
N SER A 158 3.33 -10.03 -7.04
CA SER A 158 2.17 -10.93 -6.97
C SER A 158 1.03 -10.43 -6.09
N CYS A 159 1.32 -9.47 -5.21
CA CYS A 159 0.39 -8.81 -4.31
C CYS A 159 0.01 -7.39 -4.76
N CYS A 160 0.37 -6.99 -5.98
CA CYS A 160 0.10 -5.67 -6.53
C CYS A 160 -0.66 -5.77 -7.86
N ALA A 161 -1.44 -4.74 -8.19
CA ALA A 161 -2.02 -4.53 -9.51
C ALA A 161 -1.94 -3.05 -9.89
N GLY A 162 -1.61 -2.77 -11.14
CA GLY A 162 -1.64 -1.42 -11.72
C GLY A 162 -2.99 -1.11 -12.36
N VAL A 163 -3.12 0.11 -12.87
CA VAL A 163 -4.31 0.53 -13.64
C VAL A 163 -4.47 -0.33 -14.90
N THR A 164 -3.37 -0.77 -15.50
CA THR A 164 -3.32 -1.80 -16.54
C THR A 164 -2.10 -2.70 -16.33
N PRO A 165 -2.06 -3.92 -16.92
CA PRO A 165 -0.88 -4.78 -16.85
C PRO A 165 0.39 -4.11 -17.38
N GLU A 166 0.30 -3.32 -18.45
CA GLU A 166 1.45 -2.60 -19.01
C GLU A 166 2.00 -1.55 -18.04
N LYS A 167 1.12 -0.79 -17.37
CA LYS A 167 1.51 0.20 -16.38
C LYS A 167 2.09 -0.45 -15.12
N HIS A 168 1.51 -1.58 -14.69
CA HIS A 168 2.06 -2.39 -13.61
C HIS A 168 3.52 -2.76 -13.91
N ASN A 169 3.78 -3.38 -15.07
CA ASN A 169 5.12 -3.79 -15.46
C ASN A 169 6.08 -2.59 -15.60
N ALA A 170 5.62 -1.49 -16.18
CA ALA A 170 6.44 -0.28 -16.31
C ALA A 170 6.84 0.28 -14.93
N ALA A 171 5.93 0.27 -13.95
CA ALA A 171 6.24 0.71 -12.59
C ALA A 171 7.24 -0.21 -11.89
N LEU A 172 7.14 -1.53 -12.07
CA LEU A 172 8.12 -2.48 -11.54
C LEU A 172 9.53 -2.21 -12.12
N GLU A 173 9.64 -1.95 -13.42
CA GLU A 173 10.92 -1.61 -14.06
C GLU A 173 11.51 -0.29 -13.53
N VAL A 174 10.67 0.73 -13.28
CA VAL A 174 11.11 1.98 -12.64
C VAL A 174 11.63 1.70 -11.22
N MET A 175 10.92 0.91 -10.45
CA MET A 175 11.33 0.56 -9.08
C MET A 175 12.64 -0.21 -9.05
N LYS A 176 12.85 -1.18 -9.94
CA LYS A 176 14.13 -1.90 -10.12
C LYS A 176 15.27 -0.94 -10.44
N SER A 177 15.05 0.01 -11.37
CA SER A 177 16.04 1.03 -11.72
C SER A 177 16.42 1.91 -10.53
N CYS A 178 15.51 2.11 -9.58
CA CYS A 178 15.73 2.84 -8.34
C CYS A 178 16.22 1.94 -7.18
N GLN A 179 16.69 0.72 -7.47
CA GLN A 179 17.23 -0.23 -6.49
C GLN A 179 16.19 -0.69 -5.43
N ILE A 180 14.93 -0.73 -5.80
CA ILE A 180 13.89 -1.39 -5.04
C ILE A 180 13.85 -2.85 -5.49
N ILE A 181 13.80 -3.77 -4.55
CA ILE A 181 13.79 -5.21 -4.83
C ILE A 181 12.38 -5.64 -5.17
N VAL A 182 12.18 -6.07 -6.41
CA VAL A 182 10.88 -6.60 -6.87
C VAL A 182 10.90 -8.12 -6.74
N GLU A 183 9.91 -8.67 -6.06
CA GLU A 183 9.75 -10.11 -5.82
C GLU A 183 8.47 -10.63 -6.49
N ASN A 184 8.46 -11.93 -6.82
CA ASN A 184 7.26 -12.68 -7.27
C ASN A 184 6.58 -12.06 -8.52
N GLU A 185 7.35 -11.70 -9.53
CA GLU A 185 6.85 -11.19 -10.83
C GLU A 185 6.08 -12.24 -11.63
#